data_6f8a30e8c072e3996aed8ec0f076808b
#
_entry.id   6f8a30e8c072e3996aed8ec0f076808b
#
_cell.length_a   1.000
_cell.length_b   1.000
_cell.length_c   1.000
_cell.angle_alpha   90.00
_cell.angle_beta   90.00
_cell.angle_gamma   90.00
#
_symmetry.space_group_name_H-M   'P 1'
#
loop_
_entity.id
_entity.type
_entity.pdbx_description
1 polymer ?
#
loop_
_entity_poly.entity_id
_entity_poly.type
_entity_poly.pdbx_seq_one_letter_code
_entity_poly.pdbx_strand_id
1 'polypeptide(L)'
;ADIGAGSGYFTFRLAHFVGAKGKVYAVDVSPDMIRHVNRRIRETKASNVVSILADADDPLLPDQSVNRFFICDVWHHVENQTKYLSLMKKMLKPGGEIVMIDFHKKELPFGPPMQMKIAREDMIKQMAANGFGLSKEHTFLPHQYFLVFAPK
;
A
#
# COMPACT_ATOMS: atom_id res chain seq x y z
N ALA A 1 -1.11 -7.18 -0.11
CA ALA A 1 -2.09 -6.28 0.52
C ALA A 1 -2.05 -4.93 -0.19
N ASP A 2 -3.19 -4.42 -0.57
CA ASP A 2 -3.43 -3.10 -1.14
C ASP A 2 -3.90 -2.18 -0.01
N ILE A 3 -3.01 -1.29 0.45
CA ILE A 3 -3.25 -0.39 1.59
C ILE A 3 -3.87 0.91 1.07
N GLY A 4 -5.00 1.31 1.66
CA GLY A 4 -5.82 2.40 1.16
C GLY A 4 -6.47 2.02 -0.17
N ALA A 5 -7.06 0.85 -0.22
CA ALA A 5 -7.61 0.25 -1.45
C ALA A 5 -8.67 1.10 -2.15
N GLY A 6 -9.34 2.01 -1.42
CA GLY A 6 -10.38 2.86 -1.94
C GLY A 6 -11.48 2.08 -2.66
N SER A 7 -11.78 2.44 -3.89
CA SER A 7 -12.76 1.72 -4.72
C SER A 7 -12.27 0.36 -5.24
N GLY A 8 -11.05 -0.07 -4.88
CA GLY A 8 -10.43 -1.30 -5.36
C GLY A 8 -9.83 -1.19 -6.76
N TYR A 9 -9.45 0.02 -7.18
CA TYR A 9 -8.86 0.23 -8.52
C TYR A 9 -7.66 -0.66 -8.76
N PHE A 10 -6.70 -0.70 -7.84
CA PHE A 10 -5.54 -1.59 -7.91
C PHE A 10 -5.86 -2.99 -7.40
N THR A 11 -6.66 -3.15 -6.37
CA THR A 11 -7.02 -4.44 -5.76
C THR A 11 -7.41 -5.50 -6.82
N PHE A 12 -8.35 -5.18 -7.71
CA PHE A 12 -8.83 -6.16 -8.70
C PHE A 12 -7.83 -6.42 -9.82
N ARG A 13 -6.97 -5.46 -10.15
CA ARG A 13 -5.84 -5.66 -11.06
C ARG A 13 -4.79 -6.58 -10.45
N LEU A 14 -4.42 -6.31 -9.20
CA LEU A 14 -3.50 -7.16 -8.45
C LEU A 14 -4.06 -8.59 -8.32
N ALA A 15 -5.37 -8.73 -8.03
CA ALA A 15 -6.03 -10.03 -7.95
C ALA A 15 -5.97 -10.81 -9.28
N HIS A 16 -6.10 -10.13 -10.41
CA HIS A 16 -5.92 -10.73 -11.72
C HIS A 16 -4.48 -11.25 -11.90
N PHE A 17 -3.47 -10.43 -11.55
CA PHE A 17 -2.06 -10.80 -11.73
C PHE A 17 -1.59 -11.91 -10.79
N VAL A 18 -2.04 -11.94 -9.53
CA VAL A 18 -1.67 -13.02 -8.59
C VAL A 18 -2.40 -14.33 -8.92
N GLY A 19 -3.49 -14.27 -9.67
CA GLY A 19 -4.24 -15.43 -10.13
C GLY A 19 -4.99 -16.19 -9.02
N ALA A 20 -5.56 -17.34 -9.36
CA ALA A 20 -6.44 -18.10 -8.48
C ALA A 20 -5.72 -18.69 -7.24
N LYS A 21 -4.41 -18.87 -7.29
CA LYS A 21 -3.60 -19.38 -6.17
C LYS A 21 -3.11 -18.26 -5.23
N GLY A 22 -3.17 -17.01 -5.67
CA GLY A 22 -2.83 -15.83 -4.87
C GLY A 22 -4.02 -15.28 -4.11
N LYS A 23 -3.76 -14.31 -3.24
CA LYS A 23 -4.78 -13.58 -2.49
C LYS A 23 -4.40 -12.11 -2.42
N VAL A 24 -5.38 -11.23 -2.52
CA VAL A 24 -5.21 -9.79 -2.31
C VAL A 24 -6.09 -9.34 -1.15
N TYR A 25 -5.49 -8.74 -0.15
CA TYR A 25 -6.18 -8.04 0.92
C TYR A 25 -6.40 -6.59 0.48
N ALA A 26 -7.66 -6.19 0.35
CA ALA A 26 -8.07 -4.80 0.13
C ALA A 26 -8.29 -4.15 1.50
N VAL A 27 -7.32 -3.34 1.93
CA VAL A 27 -7.29 -2.75 3.26
C VAL A 27 -7.66 -1.28 3.17
N ASP A 28 -8.71 -0.85 3.87
CA ASP A 28 -9.13 0.55 3.91
C ASP A 28 -9.76 0.89 5.26
N VAL A 29 -9.63 2.14 5.70
CA VAL A 29 -10.22 2.66 6.94
C VAL A 29 -11.67 3.10 6.76
N SER A 30 -12.12 3.28 5.53
CA SER A 30 -13.46 3.75 5.19
C SER A 30 -14.45 2.59 5.07
N PRO A 31 -15.48 2.52 5.93
CA PRO A 31 -16.55 1.52 5.79
C PRO A 31 -17.26 1.60 4.43
N ASP A 32 -17.36 2.79 3.84
CA ASP A 32 -17.99 2.99 2.53
C ASP A 32 -17.17 2.36 1.41
N MET A 33 -15.85 2.53 1.45
CA MET A 33 -14.95 1.91 0.48
C MET A 33 -14.96 0.39 0.62
N ILE A 34 -14.96 -0.12 1.85
CA ILE A 34 -15.08 -1.56 2.11
C ILE A 34 -16.42 -2.11 1.59
N ARG A 35 -17.55 -1.40 1.79
CA ARG A 35 -18.84 -1.80 1.21
C ARG A 35 -18.78 -1.83 -0.33
N HIS A 36 -18.13 -0.83 -0.93
CA HIS A 36 -17.95 -0.77 -2.38
C HIS A 36 -17.11 -1.96 -2.90
N VAL A 37 -15.96 -2.23 -2.28
CA VAL A 37 -15.11 -3.38 -2.63
C VAL A 37 -15.87 -4.70 -2.49
N ASN A 38 -16.63 -4.88 -1.38
CA ASN A 38 -17.46 -6.08 -1.17
C ASN A 38 -18.53 -6.27 -2.25
N ARG A 39 -19.17 -5.19 -2.71
CA ARG A 39 -20.10 -5.26 -3.83
C ARG A 39 -19.38 -5.73 -5.10
N ARG A 40 -18.24 -5.16 -5.43
CA ARG A 40 -17.44 -5.55 -6.60
C ARG A 40 -16.94 -7.00 -6.53
N ILE A 41 -16.54 -7.49 -5.34
CA ILE A 41 -16.17 -8.90 -5.14
C ILE A 41 -17.32 -9.82 -5.58
N ARG A 42 -18.56 -9.52 -5.16
CA ARG A 42 -19.74 -10.31 -5.53
C ARG A 42 -20.06 -10.23 -7.03
N GLU A 43 -20.04 -9.02 -7.60
CA GLU A 43 -20.34 -8.78 -9.02
C GLU A 43 -19.33 -9.48 -9.93
N THR A 44 -18.04 -9.42 -9.60
CA THR A 44 -16.96 -9.99 -10.41
C THR A 44 -16.61 -11.45 -10.04
N LYS A 45 -17.22 -11.97 -8.97
CA LYS A 45 -16.90 -13.31 -8.41
C LYS A 45 -15.40 -13.47 -8.10
N ALA A 46 -14.76 -12.40 -7.63
CA ALA A 46 -13.33 -12.37 -7.31
C ALA A 46 -13.04 -13.12 -5.99
N SER A 47 -12.92 -14.44 -6.07
CA SER A 47 -12.74 -15.34 -4.91
C SER A 47 -11.38 -15.19 -4.20
N ASN A 48 -10.43 -14.50 -4.84
CA ASN A 48 -9.08 -14.25 -4.32
C ASN A 48 -8.89 -12.84 -3.73
N VAL A 49 -9.97 -12.08 -3.54
CA VAL A 49 -9.96 -10.77 -2.87
C VAL A 49 -10.64 -10.86 -1.52
N VAL A 50 -10.00 -10.32 -0.49
CA VAL A 50 -10.54 -10.21 0.88
C VAL A 50 -10.48 -8.75 1.30
N SER A 51 -11.61 -8.16 1.65
CA SER A 51 -11.67 -6.79 2.18
C SER A 51 -11.43 -6.77 3.68
N ILE A 52 -10.66 -5.79 4.14
CA ILE A 52 -10.35 -5.56 5.56
C ILE A 52 -10.69 -4.12 5.90
N LEU A 53 -11.62 -3.93 6.84
CA LEU A 53 -11.82 -2.64 7.47
C LEU A 53 -10.74 -2.48 8.54
N ALA A 54 -9.79 -1.61 8.29
CA ALA A 54 -8.61 -1.39 9.11
C ALA A 54 -8.79 -0.23 10.09
N ASP A 55 -7.93 -0.16 11.10
CA ASP A 55 -7.77 1.03 11.92
C ASP A 55 -6.82 2.04 11.24
N ALA A 56 -6.87 3.31 11.67
CA ALA A 56 -6.04 4.37 11.07
C ALA A 56 -4.53 4.12 11.20
N ASP A 57 -4.11 3.34 12.19
CA ASP A 57 -2.71 3.05 12.48
C ASP A 57 -2.39 1.54 12.56
N ASP A 58 -3.31 0.67 12.10
CA ASP A 58 -3.13 -0.78 12.05
C ASP A 58 -3.88 -1.39 10.85
N PRO A 59 -3.17 -2.07 9.93
CA PRO A 59 -3.81 -2.74 8.79
C PRO A 59 -4.62 -4.00 9.17
N LEU A 60 -4.56 -4.46 10.41
CA LEU A 60 -5.28 -5.62 10.97
C LEU A 60 -5.07 -6.92 10.17
N LEU A 61 -3.87 -7.15 9.69
CA LEU A 61 -3.50 -8.38 8.99
C LEU A 61 -2.70 -9.31 9.92
N PRO A 62 -2.78 -10.63 9.72
CA PRO A 62 -2.01 -11.58 10.53
C PRO A 62 -0.50 -11.45 10.29
N ASP A 63 0.30 -11.78 11.29
CA ASP A 63 1.75 -11.87 11.16
C ASP A 63 2.13 -12.86 10.06
N GLN A 64 3.22 -12.57 9.34
CA GLN A 64 3.77 -13.41 8.26
C GLN A 64 2.74 -13.87 7.22
N SER A 65 1.74 -13.02 6.93
CA SER A 65 0.68 -13.34 5.98
C SER A 65 0.86 -12.69 4.60
N VAL A 66 1.70 -11.64 4.49
CA VAL A 66 1.81 -10.78 3.33
C VAL A 66 3.15 -10.96 2.63
N ASN A 67 3.14 -11.25 1.32
CA ASN A 67 4.34 -11.25 0.50
C ASN A 67 4.72 -9.84 0.04
N ARG A 68 3.71 -9.00 -0.24
CA ARG A 68 3.94 -7.64 -0.75
C ARG A 68 2.85 -6.69 -0.26
N PHE A 69 3.25 -5.60 0.35
CA PHE A 69 2.40 -4.44 0.55
C PHE A 69 2.48 -3.54 -0.68
N PHE A 70 1.35 -3.07 -1.15
CA PHE A 70 1.23 -2.08 -2.21
C PHE A 70 0.55 -0.85 -1.63
N ILE A 71 1.20 0.30 -1.72
CA ILE A 71 0.73 1.57 -1.18
C ILE A 71 0.87 2.61 -2.29
N CYS A 72 -0.23 3.15 -2.78
CA CYS A 72 -0.23 4.10 -3.87
C CYS A 72 -1.08 5.32 -3.52
N ASP A 73 -0.44 6.48 -3.41
CA ASP A 73 -1.06 7.79 -3.12
C ASP A 73 -1.86 7.82 -1.80
N VAL A 74 -1.37 7.10 -0.78
CA VAL A 74 -2.05 6.93 0.51
C VAL A 74 -1.13 7.26 1.69
N TRP A 75 0.18 7.01 1.56
CA TRP A 75 1.10 7.07 2.68
C TRP A 75 1.10 8.41 3.42
N HIS A 76 0.93 9.49 2.70
CA HIS A 76 0.83 10.84 3.27
C HIS A 76 -0.44 11.08 4.13
N HIS A 77 -1.40 10.15 4.14
CA HIS A 77 -2.57 10.18 5.03
C HIS A 77 -2.38 9.38 6.32
N VAL A 78 -1.36 8.52 6.40
CA VAL A 78 -1.12 7.68 7.58
C VAL A 78 -0.52 8.52 8.71
N GLU A 79 -1.24 8.64 9.84
CA GLU A 79 -0.83 9.50 10.94
C GLU A 79 0.37 8.97 11.72
N ASN A 80 0.38 7.69 12.09
CA ASN A 80 1.44 7.05 12.86
C ASN A 80 2.26 6.08 11.98
N GLN A 81 3.01 6.66 11.03
CA GLN A 81 3.77 5.90 10.03
C GLN A 81 4.81 4.95 10.65
N THR A 82 5.45 5.34 11.76
CA THR A 82 6.43 4.48 12.45
C THR A 82 5.78 3.23 13.05
N LYS A 83 4.64 3.38 13.74
CA LYS A 83 3.87 2.24 14.24
C LYS A 83 3.40 1.35 13.09
N TYR A 84 2.85 1.96 12.04
CA TYR A 84 2.35 1.25 10.88
C TYR A 84 3.44 0.41 10.20
N LEU A 85 4.64 0.97 9.99
CA LEU A 85 5.80 0.24 9.44
C LEU A 85 6.26 -0.90 10.35
N SER A 86 6.25 -0.71 11.68
CA SER A 86 6.56 -1.76 12.63
C SER A 86 5.61 -2.95 12.54
N LEU A 87 4.30 -2.69 12.39
CA LEU A 87 3.28 -3.71 12.18
C LEU A 87 3.44 -4.41 10.83
N MET A 88 3.61 -3.63 9.75
CA MET A 88 3.85 -4.20 8.42
C MET A 88 5.08 -5.13 8.40
N LYS A 89 6.14 -4.78 9.14
CA LYS A 89 7.35 -5.63 9.24
C LYS A 89 7.05 -7.00 9.84
N LYS A 90 6.15 -7.08 10.84
CA LYS A 90 5.69 -8.36 11.42
C LYS A 90 4.79 -9.15 10.46
N MET A 91 3.95 -8.44 9.73
CA MET A 91 2.99 -9.03 8.78
C MET A 91 3.66 -9.54 7.50
N LEU A 92 4.84 -9.02 7.15
CA LEU A 92 5.61 -9.51 6.00
C LEU A 92 6.12 -10.93 6.24
N LYS A 93 5.96 -11.76 5.22
CA LYS A 93 6.65 -13.06 5.12
C LYS A 93 8.16 -12.84 4.91
N PRO A 94 9.01 -13.83 5.23
CA PRO A 94 10.41 -13.80 4.85
C PRO A 94 10.57 -13.50 3.35
N GLY A 95 11.41 -12.52 3.00
CA GLY A 95 11.60 -12.05 1.62
C GLY A 95 10.47 -11.17 1.08
N GLY A 96 9.54 -10.75 1.94
CA GLY A 96 8.46 -9.84 1.55
C GLY A 96 8.95 -8.41 1.35
N GLU A 97 8.18 -7.61 0.62
CA GLU A 97 8.54 -6.25 0.21
C GLU A 97 7.40 -5.25 0.43
N ILE A 98 7.75 -3.98 0.53
CA ILE A 98 6.81 -2.85 0.51
C ILE A 98 7.02 -2.07 -0.78
N VAL A 99 5.98 -1.96 -1.58
CA VAL A 99 5.92 -1.07 -2.75
C VAL A 99 5.28 0.24 -2.32
N MET A 100 6.00 1.34 -2.53
CA MET A 100 5.58 2.70 -2.20
C MET A 100 5.56 3.56 -3.46
N ILE A 101 4.38 4.03 -3.84
CA ILE A 101 4.18 4.95 -4.95
C ILE A 101 3.51 6.20 -4.38
N ASP A 102 4.14 7.36 -4.55
CA ASP A 102 3.55 8.64 -4.12
C ASP A 102 4.07 9.78 -4.99
N PHE A 103 3.39 10.92 -4.95
CA PHE A 103 3.70 12.07 -5.78
C PHE A 103 5.06 12.70 -5.45
N HIS A 104 5.80 13.05 -6.47
CA HIS A 104 7.00 13.90 -6.30
C HIS A 104 6.62 15.20 -5.59
N LYS A 105 7.43 15.63 -4.61
CA LYS A 105 7.24 16.89 -3.89
C LYS A 105 7.61 18.09 -4.76
N LYS A 106 6.79 18.33 -5.76
CA LYS A 106 6.84 19.48 -6.66
C LYS A 106 5.42 19.91 -7.03
N GLU A 107 5.26 21.09 -7.60
CA GLU A 107 3.99 21.51 -8.16
C GLU A 107 3.63 20.62 -9.35
N LEU A 108 2.40 20.11 -9.34
CA LEU A 108 1.85 19.23 -10.34
C LEU A 108 0.42 19.66 -10.63
N PRO A 109 -0.12 19.44 -11.84
CA PRO A 109 -1.48 19.82 -12.19
C PRO A 109 -2.57 19.01 -11.49
N PHE A 110 -2.19 17.95 -10.75
CA PHE A 110 -3.06 17.07 -9.99
C PHE A 110 -2.29 16.43 -8.82
N GLY A 111 -3.02 15.74 -7.95
CA GLY A 111 -2.47 15.10 -6.74
C GLY A 111 -2.68 15.94 -5.49
N PRO A 112 -2.12 15.52 -4.34
CA PRO A 112 -2.29 16.21 -3.08
C PRO A 112 -1.59 17.56 -3.06
N PRO A 113 -2.01 18.48 -2.15
CA PRO A 113 -1.31 19.74 -1.92
C PRO A 113 0.17 19.53 -1.57
N MET A 114 1.02 20.52 -1.86
CA MET A 114 2.47 20.44 -1.64
C MET A 114 2.83 20.07 -0.19
N GLN A 115 2.07 20.54 0.78
CA GLN A 115 2.30 20.29 2.21
C GLN A 115 2.11 18.83 2.61
N MET A 116 1.27 18.11 1.88
CA MET A 116 1.02 16.68 2.13
C MET A 116 2.00 15.76 1.40
N LYS A 117 2.71 16.28 0.39
CA LYS A 117 3.66 15.49 -0.37
C LYS A 117 4.91 15.19 0.45
N ILE A 118 5.33 13.95 0.44
CA ILE A 118 6.58 13.49 1.06
C ILE A 118 7.65 13.47 -0.04
N ALA A 119 8.81 14.09 0.21
CA ALA A 119 9.90 14.02 -0.76
C ALA A 119 10.45 12.59 -0.85
N ARG A 120 10.90 12.19 -2.04
CA ARG A 120 11.48 10.87 -2.29
C ARG A 120 12.61 10.52 -1.29
N GLU A 121 13.50 11.48 -1.07
CA GLU A 121 14.64 11.32 -0.15
C GLU A 121 14.18 11.16 1.30
N ASP A 122 13.13 11.88 1.70
CA ASP A 122 12.55 11.78 3.04
C ASP A 122 11.84 10.42 3.23
N MET A 123 11.16 9.91 2.20
CA MET A 123 10.60 8.57 2.20
C MET A 123 11.69 7.52 2.40
N ILE A 124 12.80 7.59 1.67
CA ILE A 124 13.91 6.64 1.80
C ILE A 124 14.53 6.71 3.19
N LYS A 125 14.73 7.91 3.75
CA LYS A 125 15.25 8.09 5.12
C LYS A 125 14.30 7.51 6.16
N GLN A 126 13.00 7.77 6.02
CA GLN A 126 11.97 7.25 6.91
C GLN A 126 11.95 5.72 6.92
N MET A 127 11.95 5.11 5.75
CA MET A 127 11.97 3.66 5.60
C MET A 127 13.25 3.06 6.20
N ALA A 128 14.40 3.69 5.97
CA ALA A 128 15.68 3.26 6.53
C ALA A 128 15.70 3.33 8.06
N ALA A 129 15.14 4.39 8.65
CA ALA A 129 15.02 4.56 10.10
C ALA A 129 14.10 3.50 10.74
N ASN A 130 13.17 2.92 9.99
CA ASN A 130 12.26 1.87 10.43
C ASN A 130 12.72 0.44 10.02
N GLY A 131 13.98 0.29 9.61
CA GLY A 131 14.59 -1.01 9.34
C GLY A 131 14.23 -1.61 7.98
N PHE A 132 13.96 -0.74 6.97
CA PHE A 132 13.78 -1.13 5.58
C PHE A 132 14.86 -0.50 4.70
N GLY A 133 15.37 -1.27 3.74
CA GLY A 133 16.30 -0.79 2.73
C GLY A 133 15.61 -0.63 1.37
N LEU A 134 16.00 0.39 0.61
CA LEU A 134 15.58 0.51 -0.79
C LEU A 134 16.18 -0.66 -1.58
N SER A 135 15.35 -1.51 -2.14
CA SER A 135 15.77 -2.67 -2.94
C SER A 135 15.69 -2.38 -4.44
N LYS A 136 14.70 -1.59 -4.85
CA LYS A 136 14.50 -1.23 -6.26
C LYS A 136 13.79 0.11 -6.40
N GLU A 137 14.07 0.79 -7.50
CA GLU A 137 13.37 1.98 -7.93
C GLU A 137 12.96 1.85 -9.40
N HIS A 138 11.76 2.33 -9.71
CA HIS A 138 11.28 2.44 -11.08
C HIS A 138 11.02 3.90 -11.41
N THR A 139 11.44 4.35 -12.60
CA THR A 139 11.44 5.77 -12.99
C THR A 139 10.53 6.09 -14.17
N PHE A 140 9.63 5.17 -14.53
CA PHE A 140 8.75 5.34 -15.69
C PHE A 140 7.52 6.22 -15.41
N LEU A 141 7.22 6.52 -14.13
CA LEU A 141 6.10 7.39 -13.75
C LEU A 141 6.56 8.86 -13.76
N PRO A 142 5.92 9.75 -14.55
CA PRO A 142 6.41 11.12 -14.71
C PRO A 142 6.13 12.02 -13.50
N HIS A 143 5.16 11.66 -12.65
CA HIS A 143 4.67 12.51 -11.56
C HIS A 143 4.83 11.89 -10.17
N GLN A 144 5.16 10.60 -10.12
CA GLN A 144 5.29 9.84 -8.88
C GLN A 144 6.63 9.12 -8.84
N TYR A 145 7.19 8.94 -7.65
CA TYR A 145 8.25 7.97 -7.44
C TYR A 145 7.63 6.59 -7.20
N PHE A 146 8.35 5.57 -7.62
CA PHE A 146 7.99 4.17 -7.40
C PHE A 146 9.17 3.45 -6.75
N LEU A 147 9.07 3.21 -5.45
CA LEU A 147 10.13 2.66 -4.63
C LEU A 147 9.71 1.29 -4.08
N VAL A 148 10.64 0.35 -4.05
CA VAL A 148 10.44 -0.96 -3.44
C VAL A 148 11.43 -1.10 -2.30
N PHE A 149 10.92 -1.49 -1.13
CA PHE A 149 11.71 -1.64 0.08
C PHE A 149 11.64 -3.08 0.60
N ALA A 150 12.74 -3.56 1.15
CA ALA A 150 12.83 -4.84 1.84
C ALA A 150 13.28 -4.64 3.29
N PRO A 151 12.86 -5.48 4.25
CA PRO A 151 13.42 -5.51 5.59
C PRO A 151 14.95 -5.71 5.55
N LYS A 152 15.65 -4.98 6.42
CA LYS A 152 17.10 -5.14 6.64
C LYS A 152 17.37 -6.23 7.67
#